data_17c5838c8fe4f98d4130f0ce16a42f2b
#
_entry.id   17c5838c8fe4f98d4130f0ce16a42f2b
#
_cell.length_a   1.000
_cell.length_b   1.000
_cell.length_c   1.000
_cell.angle_alpha   90.00
_cell.angle_beta   90.00
_cell.angle_gamma   90.00
#
_symmetry.space_group_name_H-M   'P 1'
#
loop_
_entity.id
_entity.type
_entity.pdbx_description
1 polymer ?
#
loop_
_entity_poly.entity_id
_entity_poly.type
_entity_poly.pdbx_seq_one_letter_code
_entity_poly.pdbx_strand_id
1 'polypeptide(L)'
;MQAQSRKVGAASLRAGVAIAERAEELNPFWHSPGVCVETRRSWGPISAEIVSRTAGQAVWRSDRHRIVYALSDIHSAIRNNHGPLLHWDVNRDNFAFRPGGMTLESTVDASVRYVQITQSPDVYDTIFSELVRGGAVGLEPRAGLHDPLLSQIALTIANEIDVGFTDHILADALNTALAMQIVRRFVDPSAIVLEPKSGLSRERLQRVQDYIEAHLEDRLSLTELAGVACLSPYHFSRSFKQAVGVGPQRYVLRRRVKRTQALMRRTNHPLAVIAQEAGFSDQSHLISVFRRAIGVTPGHFRAALT
;
A
#
# COMPACT_ATOMS: atom_id res chain seq x y z
N MET A 1 9.34 0.02 48.69
CA MET A 1 9.45 -0.93 47.58
C MET A 1 8.12 -1.31 46.91
N GLN A 2 6.95 -1.00 47.48
CA GLN A 2 5.63 -1.37 46.88
C GLN A 2 5.03 -0.34 45.92
N ALA A 3 5.53 0.90 45.82
CA ALA A 3 4.97 1.94 44.97
C ALA A 3 5.51 1.93 43.52
N GLN A 4 6.68 1.36 43.26
CA GLN A 4 7.25 1.25 41.91
C GLN A 4 6.68 0.09 41.10
N SER A 5 6.24 -1.00 41.76
CA SER A 5 5.63 -2.18 41.10
C SER A 5 4.25 -1.89 40.51
N ARG A 6 3.48 -0.94 41.07
CA ARG A 6 2.16 -0.54 40.54
C ARG A 6 2.20 0.36 39.32
N LYS A 7 3.27 1.18 39.13
CA LYS A 7 3.39 2.03 37.94
C LYS A 7 3.81 1.28 36.69
N VAL A 8 4.59 0.21 36.83
CA VAL A 8 5.01 -0.64 35.70
C VAL A 8 3.82 -1.47 35.18
N GLY A 9 2.95 -1.99 36.09
CA GLY A 9 1.75 -2.70 35.69
C GLY A 9 0.71 -1.86 34.94
N ALA A 10 0.54 -0.59 35.32
CA ALA A 10 -0.43 0.30 34.67
C ALA A 10 0.04 0.79 33.28
N ALA A 11 1.35 0.96 33.06
CA ALA A 11 1.90 1.31 31.76
C ALA A 11 1.84 0.11 30.79
N SER A 12 2.10 -1.10 31.28
CA SER A 12 2.00 -2.34 30.50
C SER A 12 0.54 -2.68 30.14
N LEU A 13 -0.41 -2.42 31.04
CA LEU A 13 -1.83 -2.59 30.76
C LEU A 13 -2.34 -1.57 29.71
N ARG A 14 -1.91 -0.30 29.77
CA ARG A 14 -2.28 0.72 28.77
C ARG A 14 -1.65 0.46 27.42
N ALA A 15 -0.41 -0.02 27.35
CA ALA A 15 0.21 -0.45 26.11
C ALA A 15 -0.48 -1.68 25.52
N GLY A 16 -0.88 -2.64 26.37
CA GLY A 16 -1.65 -3.83 25.97
C GLY A 16 -3.04 -3.47 25.42
N VAL A 17 -3.75 -2.51 26.03
CA VAL A 17 -5.05 -2.03 25.55
C VAL A 17 -4.92 -1.27 24.23
N ALA A 18 -3.92 -0.40 24.06
CA ALA A 18 -3.67 0.31 22.79
C ALA A 18 -3.25 -0.63 21.65
N ILE A 19 -2.54 -1.73 21.96
CA ILE A 19 -2.21 -2.78 20.99
C ILE A 19 -3.46 -3.60 20.66
N ALA A 20 -4.33 -3.86 21.63
CA ALA A 20 -5.59 -4.58 21.44
C ALA A 20 -6.57 -3.75 20.60
N GLU A 21 -6.74 -2.46 20.87
CA GLU A 21 -7.59 -1.55 20.07
C GLU A 21 -7.11 -1.44 18.61
N ARG A 22 -5.79 -1.34 18.35
CA ARG A 22 -5.24 -1.41 16.99
C ARG A 22 -5.38 -2.80 16.35
N ALA A 23 -5.38 -3.86 17.13
CA ALA A 23 -5.60 -5.22 16.64
C ALA A 23 -7.07 -5.45 16.27
N GLU A 24 -8.03 -4.83 16.95
CA GLU A 24 -9.45 -4.88 16.62
C GLU A 24 -9.76 -4.24 15.26
N GLU A 25 -9.14 -3.11 14.91
CA GLU A 25 -9.29 -2.47 13.60
C GLU A 25 -8.73 -3.33 12.45
N LEU A 26 -7.78 -4.22 12.74
CA LEU A 26 -7.06 -5.02 11.75
C LEU A 26 -7.54 -6.48 11.65
N ASN A 27 -8.25 -7.01 12.65
CA ASN A 27 -8.73 -8.39 12.65
C ASN A 27 -10.22 -8.50 13.00
N PRO A 28 -11.09 -8.60 12.00
CA PRO A 28 -12.55 -8.73 12.21
C PRO A 28 -12.98 -10.04 12.89
N PHE A 29 -12.09 -11.03 13.02
CA PHE A 29 -12.35 -12.29 13.76
C PHE A 29 -11.98 -12.23 15.22
N TRP A 30 -11.48 -11.13 15.74
CA TRP A 30 -11.01 -11.02 17.12
C TRP A 30 -12.03 -11.52 18.15
N HIS A 31 -13.32 -11.35 17.88
CA HIS A 31 -14.41 -11.77 18.74
C HIS A 31 -15.20 -12.98 18.24
N SER A 32 -14.77 -13.63 17.13
CA SER A 32 -15.48 -14.82 16.64
C SER A 32 -15.06 -16.06 17.41
N PRO A 33 -15.99 -16.75 18.06
CA PRO A 33 -15.67 -17.98 18.80
C PRO A 33 -14.96 -19.00 17.90
N GLY A 34 -13.92 -19.62 18.44
CA GLY A 34 -13.18 -20.69 17.76
C GLY A 34 -12.21 -20.23 16.66
N VAL A 35 -12.03 -18.93 16.45
CA VAL A 35 -11.01 -18.38 15.54
C VAL A 35 -9.79 -17.95 16.35
N CYS A 36 -8.62 -18.49 16.01
CA CYS A 36 -7.34 -18.17 16.62
C CYS A 36 -6.36 -17.69 15.55
N VAL A 37 -5.83 -16.49 15.71
CA VAL A 37 -4.69 -15.99 14.90
C VAL A 37 -3.42 -16.45 15.59
N GLU A 38 -2.72 -17.43 15.01
CA GLU A 38 -1.49 -17.98 15.56
C GLU A 38 -0.35 -16.96 15.46
N THR A 39 -0.21 -16.35 14.29
CA THR A 39 0.83 -15.37 14.00
C THR A 39 0.32 -14.35 12.99
N ARG A 40 0.77 -13.10 13.10
CA ARG A 40 0.41 -12.00 12.21
C ARG A 40 1.62 -11.12 11.91
N ARG A 41 1.70 -10.66 10.65
CA ARG A 41 2.62 -9.60 10.22
C ARG A 41 1.95 -8.64 9.24
N SER A 42 2.44 -7.41 9.22
CA SER A 42 1.94 -6.37 8.31
C SER A 42 3.12 -5.62 7.70
N TRP A 43 3.06 -5.42 6.37
CA TRP A 43 4.10 -4.75 5.58
C TRP A 43 3.43 -3.70 4.67
N GLY A 44 2.98 -2.61 5.28
CA GLY A 44 2.29 -1.55 4.55
C GLY A 44 0.92 -2.00 3.96
N PRO A 45 0.78 -2.07 2.63
CA PRO A 45 -0.50 -2.37 1.98
C PRO A 45 -0.92 -3.85 2.06
N ILE A 46 -0.04 -4.74 2.49
CA ILE A 46 -0.28 -6.17 2.65
C ILE A 46 -0.09 -6.59 4.09
N SER A 47 -0.94 -7.48 4.58
CA SER A 47 -0.75 -8.20 5.84
C SER A 47 -1.07 -9.68 5.66
N ALA A 48 -0.44 -10.52 6.47
CA ALA A 48 -0.68 -11.95 6.45
C ALA A 48 -0.79 -12.51 7.87
N GLU A 49 -1.61 -13.54 8.01
CA GLU A 49 -1.92 -14.21 9.27
C GLU A 49 -1.98 -15.73 9.05
N ILE A 50 -1.45 -16.49 9.99
CA ILE A 50 -1.74 -17.92 10.10
C ILE A 50 -2.92 -18.05 11.07
N VAL A 51 -3.99 -18.65 10.59
CA VAL A 51 -5.26 -18.75 11.31
C VAL A 51 -5.64 -20.21 11.49
N SER A 52 -5.94 -20.59 12.74
CA SER A 52 -6.63 -21.83 13.09
C SER A 52 -8.06 -21.52 13.46
N ARG A 53 -8.99 -22.37 13.05
CA ARG A 53 -10.40 -22.25 13.40
C ARG A 53 -10.98 -23.60 13.72
N THR A 54 -11.73 -23.71 14.83
CA THR A 54 -12.53 -24.88 15.17
C THR A 54 -13.86 -24.88 14.41
N ALA A 55 -14.54 -26.02 14.36
CA ALA A 55 -15.89 -26.11 13.82
C ALA A 55 -16.82 -25.07 14.45
N GLY A 56 -17.69 -24.47 13.64
CA GLY A 56 -18.63 -23.46 14.10
C GLY A 56 -18.81 -22.30 13.13
N GLN A 57 -19.57 -21.29 13.57
CA GLN A 57 -19.91 -20.11 12.79
C GLN A 57 -19.01 -18.94 13.13
N ALA A 58 -18.65 -18.16 12.11
CA ALA A 58 -17.99 -16.86 12.26
C ALA A 58 -18.57 -15.85 11.26
N VAL A 59 -18.63 -14.59 11.69
CA VAL A 59 -19.09 -13.46 10.88
C VAL A 59 -17.96 -12.44 10.81
N TRP A 60 -17.71 -11.90 9.62
CA TRP A 60 -16.71 -10.86 9.44
C TRP A 60 -17.12 -9.84 8.40
N ARG A 61 -16.56 -8.66 8.52
CA ARG A 61 -16.62 -7.59 7.52
C ARG A 61 -15.22 -7.02 7.35
N SER A 62 -14.83 -6.71 6.13
CA SER A 62 -13.54 -6.06 5.85
C SER A 62 -13.65 -5.22 4.59
N ASP A 63 -13.09 -4.03 4.63
CA ASP A 63 -12.96 -3.16 3.46
C ASP A 63 -11.77 -3.55 2.58
N ARG A 64 -10.92 -4.47 3.05
CA ARG A 64 -9.75 -4.99 2.33
C ARG A 64 -10.07 -6.32 1.66
N HIS A 65 -9.42 -6.58 0.52
CA HIS A 65 -9.49 -7.87 -0.15
C HIS A 65 -8.75 -8.94 0.64
N ARG A 66 -9.27 -10.16 0.60
CA ARG A 66 -8.70 -11.31 1.32
C ARG A 66 -8.48 -12.48 0.41
N ILE A 67 -7.33 -13.09 0.55
CA ILE A 67 -6.94 -14.34 -0.09
C ILE A 67 -6.70 -15.34 1.04
N VAL A 68 -7.42 -16.45 1.00
CA VAL A 68 -7.28 -17.56 1.94
C VAL A 68 -6.57 -18.68 1.21
N TYR A 69 -5.36 -19.02 1.66
CA TYR A 69 -4.61 -20.19 1.19
C TYR A 69 -4.78 -21.33 2.18
N ALA A 70 -5.39 -22.42 1.75
CA ALA A 70 -5.75 -23.54 2.62
C ALA A 70 -4.52 -24.41 2.98
N LEU A 71 -4.23 -24.52 4.28
CA LEU A 71 -3.23 -25.44 4.82
C LEU A 71 -3.85 -26.79 5.21
N SER A 72 -5.17 -26.87 5.26
CA SER A 72 -6.00 -28.07 5.40
C SER A 72 -7.20 -27.96 4.50
N ASP A 73 -7.91 -29.04 4.23
CA ASP A 73 -9.18 -28.99 3.52
C ASP A 73 -10.19 -28.15 4.34
N ILE A 74 -10.94 -27.29 3.65
CA ILE A 74 -11.94 -26.40 4.23
C ILE A 74 -13.28 -26.66 3.53
N HIS A 75 -14.21 -27.27 4.25
CA HIS A 75 -15.60 -27.39 3.84
C HIS A 75 -16.40 -26.35 4.60
N SER A 76 -17.05 -25.45 3.89
CA SER A 76 -17.74 -24.34 4.52
C SER A 76 -19.07 -24.01 3.84
N ALA A 77 -20.07 -23.69 4.66
CA ALA A 77 -21.27 -23.02 4.21
C ALA A 77 -21.08 -21.51 4.42
N ILE A 78 -21.25 -20.72 3.38
CA ILE A 78 -21.05 -19.26 3.42
C ILE A 78 -22.26 -18.49 2.91
N ARG A 79 -22.45 -17.30 3.45
CA ARG A 79 -23.43 -16.33 2.98
C ARG A 79 -22.77 -14.95 2.87
N ASN A 80 -22.87 -14.36 1.67
CA ASN A 80 -22.34 -13.04 1.39
C ASN A 80 -23.47 -12.01 1.44
N ASN A 81 -23.32 -10.92 2.22
CA ASN A 81 -24.27 -9.80 2.25
C ASN A 81 -25.75 -10.24 2.37
N HIS A 82 -26.08 -11.21 3.24
CA HIS A 82 -27.42 -11.78 3.37
C HIS A 82 -27.97 -12.47 2.11
N GLY A 83 -27.11 -12.79 1.14
CA GLY A 83 -27.45 -13.54 -0.06
C GLY A 83 -27.74 -15.03 0.21
N PRO A 84 -27.83 -15.86 -0.83
CA PRO A 84 -28.05 -17.29 -0.69
C PRO A 84 -26.88 -17.97 0.04
N LEU A 85 -27.19 -19.09 0.70
CA LEU A 85 -26.17 -19.95 1.28
C LEU A 85 -25.46 -20.70 0.15
N LEU A 86 -24.15 -20.61 0.13
CA LEU A 86 -23.27 -21.29 -0.82
C LEU A 86 -22.40 -22.29 -0.07
N HIS A 87 -22.10 -23.42 -0.70
CA HIS A 87 -21.12 -24.36 -0.17
C HIS A 87 -19.80 -24.18 -0.88
N TRP A 88 -18.75 -23.99 -0.11
CA TRP A 88 -17.40 -23.78 -0.60
C TRP A 88 -16.47 -24.88 -0.09
N ASP A 89 -15.89 -25.59 -1.06
CA ASP A 89 -14.85 -26.56 -0.82
C ASP A 89 -13.53 -26.01 -1.30
N VAL A 90 -12.61 -25.80 -0.37
CA VAL A 90 -11.26 -25.34 -0.65
C VAL A 90 -10.31 -26.42 -0.18
N ASN A 91 -9.87 -27.26 -1.10
CA ASN A 91 -8.90 -28.30 -0.79
C ASN A 91 -7.57 -27.68 -0.39
N ARG A 92 -6.78 -28.43 0.36
CA ARG A 92 -5.41 -28.04 0.70
C ARG A 92 -4.66 -27.55 -0.54
N ASP A 93 -3.85 -26.53 -0.37
CA ASP A 93 -3.04 -25.84 -1.41
C ASP A 93 -3.86 -25.06 -2.46
N ASN A 94 -5.18 -24.96 -2.28
CA ASN A 94 -6.06 -24.12 -3.08
C ASN A 94 -6.41 -22.81 -2.36
N PHE A 95 -7.05 -21.91 -3.09
CA PHE A 95 -7.39 -20.56 -2.62
C PHE A 95 -8.88 -20.31 -2.57
N ALA A 96 -9.26 -19.41 -1.68
CA ALA A 96 -10.47 -18.63 -1.78
C ALA A 96 -10.14 -17.15 -1.84
N PHE A 97 -10.84 -16.40 -2.69
CA PHE A 97 -10.75 -14.95 -2.78
C PHE A 97 -12.04 -14.31 -2.28
N ARG A 98 -11.90 -13.24 -1.51
CA ARG A 98 -13.01 -12.51 -0.89
C ARG A 98 -12.79 -11.01 -1.06
N PRO A 99 -13.61 -10.33 -1.89
CA PRO A 99 -13.52 -8.89 -2.06
C PRO A 99 -13.76 -8.12 -0.76
N GLY A 100 -13.16 -6.94 -0.66
CA GLY A 100 -13.47 -5.98 0.39
C GLY A 100 -14.90 -5.41 0.25
N GLY A 101 -15.40 -4.82 1.33
CA GLY A 101 -16.75 -4.21 1.37
C GLY A 101 -17.88 -5.21 1.62
N MET A 102 -17.59 -6.50 1.79
CA MET A 102 -18.59 -7.56 1.98
C MET A 102 -18.67 -8.00 3.44
N THR A 103 -19.88 -8.31 3.90
CA THR A 103 -20.12 -9.09 5.12
C THR A 103 -20.21 -10.56 4.76
N LEU A 104 -19.43 -11.38 5.41
CA LEU A 104 -19.41 -12.83 5.23
C LEU A 104 -19.82 -13.52 6.53
N GLU A 105 -20.83 -14.38 6.45
CA GLU A 105 -21.15 -15.39 7.44
C GLU A 105 -20.56 -16.72 6.93
N SER A 106 -19.82 -17.42 7.78
CA SER A 106 -19.14 -18.66 7.40
C SER A 106 -19.26 -19.70 8.50
N THR A 107 -19.73 -20.89 8.14
CA THR A 107 -19.76 -22.05 9.04
C THR A 107 -18.82 -23.10 8.49
N VAL A 108 -17.92 -23.63 9.33
CA VAL A 108 -17.07 -24.79 9.00
C VAL A 108 -17.47 -25.97 9.89
N ASP A 109 -17.41 -27.16 9.33
CA ASP A 109 -17.82 -28.41 9.99
C ASP A 109 -16.70 -29.11 10.78
N ALA A 110 -15.45 -28.75 10.48
CA ALA A 110 -14.27 -29.30 11.10
C ALA A 110 -13.26 -28.20 11.47
N SER A 111 -12.24 -28.56 12.24
CA SER A 111 -11.11 -27.67 12.49
C SER A 111 -10.29 -27.47 11.21
N VAL A 112 -10.00 -26.22 10.88
CA VAL A 112 -9.28 -25.82 9.67
C VAL A 112 -8.11 -24.91 9.99
N ARG A 113 -7.09 -24.92 9.13
CA ARG A 113 -5.92 -24.06 9.22
C ARG A 113 -5.60 -23.46 7.86
N TYR A 114 -5.32 -22.16 7.81
CA TYR A 114 -5.09 -21.45 6.57
C TYR A 114 -4.19 -20.22 6.77
N VAL A 115 -3.56 -19.78 5.70
CA VAL A 115 -2.92 -18.45 5.62
C VAL A 115 -3.94 -17.47 5.08
N GLN A 116 -4.20 -16.40 5.81
CA GLN A 116 -5.02 -15.29 5.34
C GLN A 116 -4.12 -14.13 4.94
N ILE A 117 -4.17 -13.74 3.69
CA ILE A 117 -3.45 -12.57 3.16
C ILE A 117 -4.48 -11.48 2.90
N THR A 118 -4.22 -10.29 3.42
CA THR A 118 -5.10 -9.14 3.30
C THR A 118 -4.40 -8.03 2.51
N GLN A 119 -5.06 -7.54 1.46
CA GLN A 119 -4.53 -6.51 0.56
C GLN A 119 -5.44 -5.28 0.51
N SER A 120 -4.83 -4.08 0.38
CA SER A 120 -5.60 -2.85 0.13
C SER A 120 -6.28 -2.91 -1.24
N PRO A 121 -7.53 -2.42 -1.40
CA PRO A 121 -8.18 -2.27 -2.70
C PRO A 121 -7.38 -1.43 -3.69
N ASP A 122 -6.63 -0.44 -3.23
CA ASP A 122 -5.87 0.49 -4.09
C ASP A 122 -4.89 -0.21 -5.05
N VAL A 123 -4.35 -1.37 -4.66
CA VAL A 123 -3.45 -2.13 -5.54
C VAL A 123 -4.21 -2.69 -6.74
N TYR A 124 -5.47 -3.12 -6.54
CA TYR A 124 -6.34 -3.63 -7.59
C TYR A 124 -6.83 -2.51 -8.50
N ASP A 125 -7.23 -1.37 -7.93
CA ASP A 125 -7.64 -0.19 -8.70
C ASP A 125 -6.51 0.29 -9.60
N THR A 126 -5.28 0.25 -9.11
CA THR A 126 -4.08 0.55 -9.90
C THR A 126 -3.94 -0.41 -11.08
N ILE A 127 -4.02 -1.73 -10.83
CA ILE A 127 -3.90 -2.76 -11.87
C ILE A 127 -5.03 -2.63 -12.89
N PHE A 128 -6.27 -2.45 -12.46
CA PHE A 128 -7.42 -2.27 -13.35
C PHE A 128 -7.25 -1.03 -14.25
N SER A 129 -6.85 0.11 -13.67
CA SER A 129 -6.67 1.34 -14.44
C SER A 129 -5.56 1.26 -15.48
N GLU A 130 -4.54 0.43 -15.24
CA GLU A 130 -3.38 0.31 -16.13
C GLU A 130 -3.52 -0.80 -17.18
N LEU A 131 -4.18 -1.90 -16.82
CA LEU A 131 -4.14 -3.13 -17.61
C LEU A 131 -5.49 -3.60 -18.16
N VAL A 132 -6.61 -3.03 -17.71
CA VAL A 132 -7.93 -3.51 -18.13
C VAL A 132 -8.66 -2.46 -18.94
N ARG A 133 -9.12 -2.84 -20.14
CA ARG A 133 -9.97 -1.97 -20.97
C ARG A 133 -11.30 -1.73 -20.27
N GLY A 134 -11.68 -0.47 -20.12
CA GLY A 134 -12.95 -0.11 -19.49
C GLY A 134 -12.88 0.12 -17.97
N GLY A 135 -11.70 -0.03 -17.35
CA GLY A 135 -11.49 0.27 -15.93
C GLY A 135 -11.89 -0.87 -15.00
N ALA A 136 -12.47 -0.55 -13.84
CA ALA A 136 -12.74 -1.50 -12.77
C ALA A 136 -13.65 -2.67 -13.23
N VAL A 137 -13.22 -3.88 -12.90
CA VAL A 137 -14.03 -5.10 -13.01
C VAL A 137 -14.55 -5.43 -11.63
N GLY A 138 -15.84 -5.78 -11.53
CA GLY A 138 -16.41 -6.28 -10.28
C GLY A 138 -15.71 -7.57 -9.85
N LEU A 139 -15.01 -7.50 -8.72
CA LEU A 139 -14.42 -8.70 -8.13
C LEU A 139 -15.50 -9.44 -7.33
N GLU A 140 -15.69 -10.70 -7.62
CA GLU A 140 -16.66 -11.55 -6.92
C GLU A 140 -15.94 -12.56 -6.02
N PRO A 141 -16.59 -13.02 -4.93
CA PRO A 141 -16.04 -14.09 -4.10
C PRO A 141 -15.90 -15.39 -4.91
N ARG A 142 -14.77 -16.05 -4.80
CA ARG A 142 -14.49 -17.36 -5.42
C ARG A 142 -13.76 -18.29 -4.48
N ALA A 143 -14.03 -19.60 -4.60
CA ALA A 143 -13.37 -20.66 -3.85
C ALA A 143 -12.84 -21.74 -4.78
N GLY A 144 -11.97 -22.61 -4.26
CA GLY A 144 -11.40 -23.73 -4.99
C GLY A 144 -10.46 -23.33 -6.12
N LEU A 145 -9.91 -22.12 -6.10
CA LEU A 145 -8.96 -21.66 -7.10
C LEU A 145 -7.64 -22.41 -6.94
N HIS A 146 -7.16 -23.00 -8.03
CA HIS A 146 -5.85 -23.64 -8.09
C HIS A 146 -4.92 -22.82 -8.99
N ASP A 147 -3.78 -22.43 -8.47
CA ASP A 147 -2.75 -21.69 -9.21
C ASP A 147 -1.37 -21.90 -8.58
N PRO A 148 -0.43 -22.57 -9.25
CA PRO A 148 0.89 -22.86 -8.69
C PRO A 148 1.69 -21.60 -8.33
N LEU A 149 1.55 -20.51 -9.08
CA LEU A 149 2.24 -19.27 -8.78
C LEU A 149 1.67 -18.59 -7.54
N LEU A 150 0.33 -18.55 -7.41
CA LEU A 150 -0.32 -18.05 -6.19
C LEU A 150 0.11 -18.87 -4.97
N SER A 151 0.21 -20.21 -5.10
CA SER A 151 0.69 -21.09 -4.02
C SER A 151 2.11 -20.72 -3.59
N GLN A 152 3.02 -20.53 -4.53
CA GLN A 152 4.40 -20.14 -4.20
C GLN A 152 4.48 -18.76 -3.54
N ILE A 153 3.73 -17.79 -4.01
CA ILE A 153 3.66 -16.46 -3.41
C ILE A 153 3.10 -16.54 -1.98
N ALA A 154 1.99 -17.28 -1.79
CA ALA A 154 1.38 -17.43 -0.46
C ALA A 154 2.30 -18.14 0.54
N LEU A 155 3.01 -19.20 0.10
CA LEU A 155 4.00 -19.90 0.92
C LEU A 155 5.20 -19.01 1.25
N THR A 156 5.67 -18.21 0.31
CA THR A 156 6.75 -17.23 0.57
C THR A 156 6.29 -16.23 1.62
N ILE A 157 5.10 -15.67 1.48
CA ILE A 157 4.53 -14.75 2.48
C ILE A 157 4.36 -15.44 3.83
N ALA A 158 3.89 -16.70 3.86
CA ALA A 158 3.72 -17.46 5.10
C ALA A 158 5.04 -17.68 5.83
N ASN A 159 6.12 -18.00 5.11
CA ASN A 159 7.45 -18.16 5.71
C ASN A 159 7.99 -16.83 6.28
N GLU A 160 7.67 -15.70 5.63
CA GLU A 160 8.09 -14.38 6.11
C GLU A 160 7.27 -13.89 7.32
N ILE A 161 6.15 -14.53 7.66
CA ILE A 161 5.39 -14.19 8.88
C ILE A 161 6.27 -14.40 10.12
N ASP A 162 7.07 -15.44 10.18
CA ASP A 162 7.92 -15.76 11.33
C ASP A 162 9.24 -14.97 11.31
N VAL A 163 9.87 -14.84 10.15
CA VAL A 163 11.18 -14.20 10.00
C VAL A 163 11.06 -12.68 9.87
N GLY A 164 10.02 -12.20 9.18
CA GLY A 164 9.82 -10.80 8.79
C GLY A 164 10.57 -10.45 7.50
N PHE A 165 9.92 -9.72 6.60
CA PHE A 165 10.63 -9.15 5.45
C PHE A 165 11.69 -8.17 5.97
N THR A 166 12.93 -8.41 5.65
CA THR A 166 14.02 -7.47 5.86
C THR A 166 13.97 -6.31 4.88
N ASP A 167 13.20 -6.47 3.79
CA ASP A 167 13.13 -5.52 2.68
C ASP A 167 11.67 -5.26 2.26
N HIS A 168 11.24 -4.00 2.38
CA HIS A 168 9.93 -3.54 1.88
C HIS A 168 9.75 -3.74 0.37
N ILE A 169 10.83 -3.79 -0.40
CA ILE A 169 10.79 -4.00 -1.86
C ILE A 169 10.22 -5.38 -2.18
N LEU A 170 10.64 -6.41 -1.45
CA LEU A 170 10.11 -7.76 -1.64
C LEU A 170 8.63 -7.84 -1.27
N ALA A 171 8.21 -7.23 -0.17
CA ALA A 171 6.81 -7.17 0.24
C ALA A 171 5.94 -6.48 -0.81
N ASP A 172 6.38 -5.34 -1.36
CA ASP A 172 5.67 -4.61 -2.42
C ASP A 172 5.61 -5.42 -3.72
N ALA A 173 6.69 -6.12 -4.08
CA ALA A 173 6.72 -6.97 -5.27
C ALA A 173 5.74 -8.13 -5.16
N LEU A 174 5.74 -8.84 -4.03
CA LEU A 174 4.81 -9.95 -3.77
C LEU A 174 3.36 -9.47 -3.70
N ASN A 175 3.10 -8.31 -3.09
CA ASN A 175 1.78 -7.68 -3.05
C ASN A 175 1.23 -7.43 -4.46
N THR A 176 2.04 -6.84 -5.32
CA THR A 176 1.66 -6.55 -6.72
C THR A 176 1.49 -7.83 -7.53
N ALA A 177 2.40 -8.80 -7.39
CA ALA A 177 2.34 -10.08 -8.10
C ALA A 177 1.09 -10.88 -7.72
N LEU A 178 0.73 -10.90 -6.42
CA LEU A 178 -0.45 -11.58 -5.91
C LEU A 178 -1.73 -10.95 -6.47
N ALA A 179 -1.86 -9.61 -6.40
CA ALA A 179 -3.01 -8.89 -6.93
C ALA A 179 -3.15 -9.08 -8.46
N MET A 180 -2.02 -9.04 -9.20
CA MET A 180 -2.00 -9.28 -10.63
C MET A 180 -2.52 -10.69 -11.01
N GLN A 181 -2.11 -11.71 -10.27
CA GLN A 181 -2.60 -13.08 -10.52
C GLN A 181 -4.07 -13.23 -10.21
N ILE A 182 -4.58 -12.58 -9.16
CA ILE A 182 -6.02 -12.54 -8.86
C ILE A 182 -6.75 -11.85 -10.01
N VAL A 183 -6.32 -10.68 -10.47
CA VAL A 183 -6.95 -9.96 -11.58
C VAL A 183 -7.00 -10.83 -12.84
N ARG A 184 -5.93 -11.53 -13.19
CA ARG A 184 -5.90 -12.46 -14.35
C ARG A 184 -6.93 -13.59 -14.26
N ARG A 185 -7.35 -13.97 -13.05
CA ARG A 185 -8.39 -15.01 -12.85
C ARG A 185 -9.81 -14.49 -12.99
N PHE A 186 -10.02 -13.18 -12.81
CA PHE A 186 -11.33 -12.56 -12.86
C PHE A 186 -11.60 -11.81 -14.16
N VAL A 187 -10.57 -11.40 -14.87
CA VAL A 187 -10.69 -10.62 -16.09
C VAL A 187 -10.53 -11.52 -17.31
N ASP A 188 -11.38 -11.31 -18.30
CA ASP A 188 -11.22 -11.96 -19.61
C ASP A 188 -9.84 -11.60 -20.18
N PRO A 189 -9.01 -12.57 -20.61
CA PRO A 189 -7.70 -12.31 -21.19
C PRO A 189 -7.73 -11.30 -22.34
N SER A 190 -8.81 -11.23 -23.12
CA SER A 190 -8.98 -10.27 -24.21
C SER A 190 -9.18 -8.83 -23.75
N ALA A 191 -9.62 -8.62 -22.50
CA ALA A 191 -9.76 -7.32 -21.89
C ALA A 191 -8.45 -6.80 -21.26
N ILE A 192 -7.46 -7.69 -21.09
CA ILE A 192 -6.14 -7.31 -20.57
C ILE A 192 -5.33 -6.65 -21.68
N VAL A 193 -4.97 -5.40 -21.50
CA VAL A 193 -4.08 -4.68 -22.42
C VAL A 193 -2.65 -5.09 -22.09
N LEU A 194 -2.05 -5.94 -22.94
CA LEU A 194 -0.65 -6.42 -22.76
C LEU A 194 0.39 -5.35 -23.02
N GLU A 195 0.03 -4.22 -23.65
CA GLU A 195 0.87 -3.04 -23.66
C GLU A 195 0.60 -2.25 -22.37
N PRO A 196 1.48 -2.32 -21.38
CA PRO A 196 1.38 -1.42 -20.26
C PRO A 196 1.43 -0.01 -20.84
N LYS A 197 0.43 0.82 -20.59
CA LYS A 197 0.61 2.27 -20.68
C LYS A 197 1.70 2.58 -19.66
N SER A 198 2.96 2.40 -20.11
CA SER A 198 4.15 2.61 -19.30
C SER A 198 4.22 4.09 -18.98
N GLY A 199 3.77 4.44 -17.79
CA GLY A 199 3.80 5.81 -17.31
C GLY A 199 2.65 6.10 -16.35
N LEU A 200 2.82 7.10 -15.51
CA LEU A 200 1.74 7.73 -14.76
C LEU A 200 0.66 8.18 -15.74
N SER A 201 -0.62 7.83 -15.50
CA SER A 201 -1.71 8.43 -16.27
C SER A 201 -1.62 9.94 -16.18
N ARG A 202 -2.13 10.63 -17.20
CA ARG A 202 -2.08 12.11 -17.27
C ARG A 202 -2.70 12.74 -16.02
N GLU A 203 -3.79 12.19 -15.52
CA GLU A 203 -4.51 12.69 -14.34
C GLU A 203 -3.70 12.45 -13.06
N ARG A 204 -3.05 11.29 -12.92
CA ARG A 204 -2.17 11.00 -11.76
C ARG A 204 -0.93 11.88 -11.79
N LEU A 205 -0.33 12.05 -12.97
CA LEU A 205 0.82 12.94 -13.14
C LEU A 205 0.46 14.37 -12.76
N GLN A 206 -0.69 14.87 -13.23
CA GLN A 206 -1.16 16.21 -12.93
C GLN A 206 -1.39 16.39 -11.43
N ARG A 207 -2.09 15.45 -10.76
CA ARG A 207 -2.27 15.48 -9.29
C ARG A 207 -0.96 15.56 -8.52
N VAL A 208 0.03 14.76 -8.91
CA VAL A 208 1.35 14.79 -8.27
C VAL A 208 2.06 16.12 -8.51
N GLN A 209 1.97 16.66 -9.73
CA GLN A 209 2.57 17.96 -10.06
C GLN A 209 1.90 19.09 -9.28
N ASP A 210 0.57 19.10 -9.18
CA ASP A 210 -0.19 20.10 -8.42
C ASP A 210 0.14 19.99 -6.91
N TYR A 211 0.25 18.77 -6.40
CA TYR A 211 0.65 18.53 -5.02
C TYR A 211 2.07 19.06 -4.74
N ILE A 212 3.03 18.78 -5.63
CA ILE A 212 4.40 19.31 -5.52
C ILE A 212 4.40 20.83 -5.50
N GLU A 213 3.61 21.48 -6.38
CA GLU A 213 3.55 22.95 -6.43
C GLU A 213 2.97 23.56 -5.16
N ALA A 214 1.92 22.94 -4.61
CA ALA A 214 1.29 23.39 -3.38
C ALA A 214 2.18 23.23 -2.13
N HIS A 215 3.11 22.25 -2.14
CA HIS A 215 3.92 21.88 -0.97
C HIS A 215 5.43 22.03 -1.23
N LEU A 216 5.85 22.94 -2.13
CA LEU A 216 7.28 23.13 -2.45
C LEU A 216 8.13 23.54 -1.24
N GLU A 217 7.53 24.23 -0.27
CA GLU A 217 8.18 24.67 0.97
C GLU A 217 8.46 23.50 1.93
N ASP A 218 7.61 22.46 1.84
CA ASP A 218 7.63 21.34 2.76
C ASP A 218 8.67 20.27 2.35
N ARG A 219 8.94 19.36 3.30
CA ARG A 219 9.82 18.23 3.05
C ARG A 219 9.06 17.14 2.30
N LEU A 220 9.10 17.17 0.97
CA LEU A 220 8.47 16.16 0.11
C LEU A 220 9.29 14.88 0.06
N SER A 221 8.74 13.79 0.60
CA SER A 221 9.33 12.45 0.53
C SER A 221 8.87 11.69 -0.72
N LEU A 222 9.67 10.70 -1.15
CA LEU A 222 9.29 9.82 -2.25
C LEU A 222 8.04 9.01 -1.92
N THR A 223 7.91 8.54 -0.68
CA THR A 223 6.76 7.77 -0.19
C THR A 223 5.47 8.58 -0.24
N GLU A 224 5.53 9.83 0.18
CA GLU A 224 4.39 10.75 0.15
C GLU A 224 3.92 11.02 -1.29
N LEU A 225 4.84 11.36 -2.20
CA LEU A 225 4.51 11.58 -3.61
C LEU A 225 3.96 10.32 -4.29
N ALA A 226 4.46 9.15 -3.91
CA ALA A 226 3.96 7.87 -4.39
C ALA A 226 2.52 7.62 -3.86
N GLY A 227 2.24 7.99 -2.61
CA GLY A 227 0.89 7.94 -2.03
C GLY A 227 -0.11 8.80 -2.82
N VAL A 228 0.27 10.04 -3.20
CA VAL A 228 -0.57 10.92 -4.04
C VAL A 228 -0.89 10.28 -5.40
N ALA A 229 0.07 9.52 -5.96
CA ALA A 229 -0.11 8.77 -7.21
C ALA A 229 -0.84 7.44 -7.02
N CYS A 230 -1.12 7.01 -5.77
CA CYS A 230 -1.62 5.67 -5.44
C CYS A 230 -0.70 4.57 -6.00
N LEU A 231 0.63 4.72 -5.83
CA LEU A 231 1.66 3.79 -6.30
C LEU A 231 2.66 3.47 -5.18
N SER A 232 3.35 2.31 -5.28
CA SER A 232 4.52 2.10 -4.45
C SER A 232 5.65 3.08 -4.82
N PRO A 233 6.54 3.44 -3.88
CA PRO A 233 7.66 4.35 -4.15
C PRO A 233 8.53 3.94 -5.34
N TYR A 234 8.76 2.64 -5.52
CA TYR A 234 9.53 2.10 -6.63
C TYR A 234 8.82 2.30 -7.97
N HIS A 235 7.55 1.89 -8.07
CA HIS A 235 6.75 2.06 -9.29
C HIS A 235 6.55 3.53 -9.62
N PHE A 236 6.24 4.36 -8.64
CA PHE A 236 6.12 5.81 -8.82
C PHE A 236 7.40 6.42 -9.37
N SER A 237 8.56 6.13 -8.78
CA SER A 237 9.83 6.71 -9.23
C SER A 237 10.13 6.37 -10.69
N ARG A 238 9.89 5.12 -11.10
CA ARG A 238 10.10 4.64 -12.46
C ARG A 238 9.11 5.28 -13.45
N SER A 239 7.82 5.25 -13.13
CA SER A 239 6.75 5.78 -13.99
C SER A 239 6.82 7.30 -14.12
N PHE A 240 7.14 8.01 -13.03
CA PHE A 240 7.34 9.46 -13.06
C PHE A 240 8.54 9.84 -13.92
N LYS A 241 9.68 9.14 -13.77
CA LYS A 241 10.87 9.37 -14.61
C LYS A 241 10.57 9.14 -16.09
N GLN A 242 9.78 8.12 -16.41
CA GLN A 242 9.38 7.83 -17.77
C GLN A 242 8.45 8.93 -18.35
N ALA A 243 7.48 9.41 -17.55
CA ALA A 243 6.53 10.44 -17.98
C ALA A 243 7.15 11.84 -18.10
N VAL A 244 8.09 12.20 -17.20
CA VAL A 244 8.64 13.56 -17.06
C VAL A 244 10.10 13.65 -17.53
N GLY A 245 10.75 12.51 -17.80
CA GLY A 245 12.16 12.44 -18.21
C GLY A 245 13.16 12.55 -17.05
N VAL A 246 12.71 12.91 -15.84
CA VAL A 246 13.56 13.04 -14.66
C VAL A 246 12.88 12.44 -13.43
N GLY A 247 13.68 11.94 -12.47
CA GLY A 247 13.13 11.38 -11.24
C GLY A 247 12.42 12.43 -10.36
N PRO A 248 11.48 11.99 -9.49
CA PRO A 248 10.64 12.89 -8.68
C PRO A 248 11.43 13.92 -7.88
N GLN A 249 12.43 13.50 -7.13
CA GLN A 249 13.24 14.43 -6.32
C GLN A 249 13.97 15.46 -7.16
N ARG A 250 14.49 15.07 -8.33
CA ARG A 250 15.14 16.00 -9.25
C ARG A 250 14.14 16.98 -9.87
N TYR A 251 12.91 16.52 -10.08
CA TYR A 251 11.81 17.39 -10.51
C TYR A 251 11.47 18.44 -9.44
N VAL A 252 11.30 18.03 -8.18
CA VAL A 252 11.07 18.93 -7.04
C VAL A 252 12.18 19.98 -6.95
N LEU A 253 13.45 19.57 -7.01
CA LEU A 253 14.58 20.52 -6.98
C LEU A 253 14.53 21.52 -8.15
N ARG A 254 14.15 21.09 -9.37
CA ARG A 254 13.97 21.99 -10.51
C ARG A 254 12.84 23.00 -10.27
N ARG A 255 11.73 22.59 -9.65
CA ARG A 255 10.62 23.50 -9.30
C ARG A 255 11.05 24.52 -8.25
N ARG A 256 11.77 24.09 -7.23
CA ARG A 256 12.35 24.96 -6.19
C ARG A 256 13.32 26.01 -6.78
N VAL A 257 14.16 25.60 -7.72
CA VAL A 257 15.04 26.56 -8.43
C VAL A 257 14.22 27.58 -9.22
N LYS A 258 13.17 27.18 -9.93
CA LYS A 258 12.26 28.10 -10.65
C LYS A 258 11.57 29.07 -9.67
N ARG A 259 11.10 28.58 -8.54
CA ARG A 259 10.51 29.41 -7.47
C ARG A 259 11.52 30.42 -6.93
N THR A 260 12.77 29.98 -6.69
CA THR A 260 13.87 30.86 -6.30
C THR A 260 14.10 32.00 -7.31
N GLN A 261 14.13 31.70 -8.61
CA GLN A 261 14.27 32.72 -9.66
C GLN A 261 13.09 33.71 -9.64
N ALA A 262 11.86 33.22 -9.42
CA ALA A 262 10.67 34.08 -9.35
C ALA A 262 10.71 34.99 -8.13
N LEU A 263 11.10 34.46 -6.95
CA LEU A 263 11.27 35.26 -5.72
C LEU A 263 12.34 36.34 -5.88
N MET A 264 13.49 36.02 -6.46
CA MET A 264 14.56 37.00 -6.70
C MET A 264 14.15 38.14 -7.66
N ARG A 265 13.24 37.88 -8.60
CA ARG A 265 12.72 38.91 -9.52
C ARG A 265 11.67 39.80 -8.88
N ARG A 266 10.95 39.29 -7.86
CA ARG A 266 9.80 39.97 -7.26
C ARG A 266 10.12 40.63 -5.92
N THR A 267 11.18 40.21 -5.27
CA THR A 267 11.53 40.61 -3.90
C THR A 267 13.03 40.87 -3.75
N ASN A 268 13.36 41.72 -2.78
CA ASN A 268 14.73 41.94 -2.35
C ASN A 268 15.09 41.15 -1.08
N HIS A 269 14.35 40.05 -0.80
CA HIS A 269 14.57 39.22 0.39
C HIS A 269 16.02 38.70 0.45
N PRO A 270 16.62 38.57 1.63
CA PRO A 270 17.89 37.89 1.82
C PRO A 270 17.84 36.46 1.27
N LEU A 271 18.97 35.95 0.75
CA LEU A 271 19.00 34.58 0.19
C LEU A 271 18.63 33.49 1.20
N ALA A 272 18.86 33.72 2.50
CA ALA A 272 18.42 32.79 3.53
C ALA A 272 16.89 32.68 3.61
N VAL A 273 16.18 33.79 3.50
CA VAL A 273 14.70 33.84 3.46
C VAL A 273 14.19 33.17 2.19
N ILE A 274 14.77 33.50 1.03
CA ILE A 274 14.40 32.88 -0.26
C ILE A 274 14.65 31.36 -0.21
N ALA A 275 15.71 30.90 0.43
CA ALA A 275 15.97 29.47 0.58
C ALA A 275 14.81 28.78 1.31
N GLN A 276 14.36 29.34 2.41
CA GLN A 276 13.23 28.82 3.17
C GLN A 276 11.91 28.85 2.36
N GLU A 277 11.57 30.02 1.77
CA GLU A 277 10.35 30.18 0.96
C GLU A 277 10.32 29.28 -0.29
N ALA A 278 11.49 28.91 -0.81
CA ALA A 278 11.61 27.98 -1.95
C ALA A 278 11.74 26.51 -1.53
N GLY A 279 11.74 26.19 -0.23
CA GLY A 279 11.76 24.83 0.32
C GLY A 279 13.14 24.18 0.39
N PHE A 280 14.24 24.96 0.42
CA PHE A 280 15.59 24.44 0.69
C PHE A 280 15.84 24.37 2.19
N SER A 281 16.64 23.38 2.63
CA SER A 281 17.02 23.22 4.03
C SER A 281 17.75 24.43 4.61
N ASP A 282 18.58 25.06 3.77
CA ASP A 282 19.43 26.20 4.12
C ASP A 282 19.94 26.93 2.88
N GLN A 283 20.58 28.10 3.10
CA GLN A 283 21.14 28.92 2.04
C GLN A 283 22.27 28.23 1.25
N SER A 284 23.08 27.40 1.91
CA SER A 284 24.20 26.70 1.27
C SER A 284 23.68 25.63 0.29
N HIS A 285 22.65 24.91 0.70
CA HIS A 285 21.96 23.95 -0.15
C HIS A 285 21.33 24.65 -1.36
N LEU A 286 20.63 25.78 -1.19
CA LEU A 286 20.12 26.59 -2.27
C LEU A 286 21.24 26.97 -3.25
N ILE A 287 22.36 27.55 -2.77
CA ILE A 287 23.47 28.01 -3.64
C ILE A 287 24.03 26.85 -4.44
N SER A 288 24.26 25.69 -3.82
CA SER A 288 24.80 24.50 -4.49
C SER A 288 23.88 23.99 -5.59
N VAL A 289 22.60 23.82 -5.31
CA VAL A 289 21.61 23.30 -6.26
C VAL A 289 21.37 24.31 -7.38
N PHE A 290 21.22 25.59 -7.06
CA PHE A 290 20.98 26.66 -8.02
C PHE A 290 22.15 26.79 -9.00
N ARG A 291 23.41 26.84 -8.50
CA ARG A 291 24.60 26.89 -9.36
C ARG A 291 24.68 25.66 -10.29
N ARG A 292 24.35 24.47 -9.80
CA ARG A 292 24.34 23.25 -10.61
C ARG A 292 23.26 23.28 -11.70
N ALA A 293 22.12 23.92 -11.43
CA ALA A 293 20.98 23.96 -12.36
C ALA A 293 21.08 25.10 -13.38
N ILE A 294 21.61 26.25 -12.98
CA ILE A 294 21.61 27.52 -13.77
C ILE A 294 23.00 27.88 -14.30
N GLY A 295 24.08 27.32 -13.71
CA GLY A 295 25.46 27.62 -14.08
C GLY A 295 26.10 28.79 -13.31
N VAL A 296 25.30 29.66 -12.67
CA VAL A 296 25.77 30.80 -11.87
C VAL A 296 25.21 30.77 -10.46
N THR A 297 25.84 31.49 -9.53
CA THR A 297 25.32 31.59 -8.16
C THR A 297 24.05 32.45 -8.09
N PRO A 298 23.17 32.26 -7.08
CA PRO A 298 22.00 33.10 -6.87
C PRO A 298 22.34 34.60 -6.73
N GLY A 299 23.45 34.93 -6.08
CA GLY A 299 23.92 36.33 -5.96
C GLY A 299 24.29 36.95 -7.30
N HIS A 300 24.99 36.19 -8.14
CA HIS A 300 25.34 36.64 -9.49
C HIS A 300 24.09 36.77 -10.39
N PHE A 301 23.17 35.81 -10.27
CA PHE A 301 21.88 35.86 -10.98
C PHE A 301 21.07 37.11 -10.59
N ARG A 302 21.01 37.46 -9.29
CA ARG A 302 20.31 38.65 -8.81
C ARG A 302 20.96 39.95 -9.34
N ALA A 303 22.30 40.03 -9.30
CA ALA A 303 23.03 41.22 -9.80
C ALA A 303 22.81 41.47 -11.30
N ALA A 304 22.51 40.41 -12.06
CA ALA A 304 22.19 40.53 -13.50
C ALA A 304 20.72 40.91 -13.77
N LEU A 305 19.87 41.02 -12.76
CA LEU A 305 18.47 41.47 -12.88
C LEU A 305 18.31 42.97 -12.63
N THR A 306 19.31 43.59 -11.97
CA THR A 306 19.39 45.03 -11.71
C THR A 306 20.12 45.73 -12.86
#